data_c16ebf136538e9f941bb494a46ec1361
#
_entry.id   c16ebf136538e9f941bb494a46ec1361
#
_cell.length_a   1.000
_cell.length_b   1.000
_cell.length_c   1.000
_cell.angle_alpha   90.00
_cell.angle_beta   90.00
_cell.angle_gamma   90.00
#
_symmetry.space_group_name_H-M   'P 1'
#
loop_
_entity.id
_entity.type
_entity.pdbx_description
1 polymer ?
#
loop_
_entity_poly.entity_id
_entity_poly.type
_entity_poly.pdbx_seq_one_letter_code
_entity_poly.pdbx_strand_id
1 'polypeptide(L)'
;MCVVECKGSPKLMRSCAIEAADGMEIITESDRINRARRFSLEMLLSDHTGDCKAPCSLACPAGIDCQGYVGLIANGGNAQALSVIKGRIPLPASIGRVCPHPCEKKCRRGLVEEPISIAALKAYAADRDLESGNIFMPEVAESTGKKVAIIGGGPGGISAAYYLAIK
;
A
#
# COMPACT_ATOMS: atom_id res chain seq x y z
N MET A 1 -23.10 7.93 9.35
CA MET A 1 -22.15 8.95 9.86
C MET A 1 -22.52 10.40 9.50
N CYS A 2 -23.52 10.62 8.67
CA CYS A 2 -24.02 11.94 8.24
C CYS A 2 -25.03 12.57 9.23
N VAL A 3 -24.84 12.36 10.56
CA VAL A 3 -25.73 12.91 11.59
C VAL A 3 -25.45 14.38 11.85
N VAL A 4 -26.50 15.15 12.01
CA VAL A 4 -26.50 16.57 12.34
C VAL A 4 -27.58 16.87 13.38
N GLU A 5 -27.48 18.00 14.06
CA GLU A 5 -28.55 18.57 14.87
C GLU A 5 -29.26 19.66 14.07
N CYS A 6 -30.56 19.73 14.20
CA CYS A 6 -31.37 20.83 13.71
C CYS A 6 -31.92 21.58 14.91
N LYS A 7 -31.72 22.89 14.96
CA LYS A 7 -32.21 23.73 16.05
C LYS A 7 -33.74 23.58 16.18
N GLY A 8 -34.20 23.33 17.37
CA GLY A 8 -35.62 23.04 17.63
C GLY A 8 -36.01 21.56 17.53
N SER A 9 -35.12 20.68 17.05
CA SER A 9 -35.37 19.23 17.05
C SER A 9 -34.62 18.54 18.19
N PRO A 10 -35.28 17.70 19.01
CA PRO A 10 -34.63 16.94 20.07
C PRO A 10 -33.85 15.72 19.54
N LYS A 11 -34.02 15.37 18.26
CA LYS A 11 -33.41 14.17 17.63
C LYS A 11 -32.26 14.54 16.73
N LEU A 12 -31.25 13.68 16.69
CA LEU A 12 -30.23 13.72 15.65
C LEU A 12 -30.85 13.31 14.33
N MET A 13 -30.56 14.05 13.27
CA MET A 13 -31.09 13.85 11.92
C MET A 13 -29.99 13.40 10.98
N ARG A 14 -30.37 12.67 9.94
CA ARG A 14 -29.43 12.26 8.88
C ARG A 14 -29.44 13.29 7.77
N SER A 15 -28.38 14.06 7.61
CA SER A 15 -28.31 15.12 6.59
C SER A 15 -28.49 14.62 5.16
N CYS A 16 -28.17 13.35 4.89
CA CYS A 16 -28.39 12.74 3.57
C CYS A 16 -29.82 12.28 3.29
N ALA A 17 -30.73 12.38 4.27
CA ALA A 17 -32.10 11.85 4.17
C ALA A 17 -33.17 12.83 4.65
N ILE A 18 -32.82 14.08 4.90
CA ILE A 18 -33.77 15.16 5.22
C ILE A 18 -33.80 16.17 4.08
N GLU A 19 -34.97 16.70 3.83
CA GLU A 19 -35.13 17.82 2.89
C GLU A 19 -34.76 19.13 3.59
N ALA A 20 -34.07 19.99 2.87
CA ALA A 20 -33.75 21.33 3.37
C ALA A 20 -34.98 22.20 3.33
N ALA A 21 -35.25 22.96 4.38
CA ALA A 21 -36.35 23.91 4.46
C ALA A 21 -35.82 25.30 4.82
N ASP A 22 -36.53 26.32 4.37
CA ASP A 22 -36.18 27.71 4.66
C ASP A 22 -36.18 27.97 6.17
N GLY A 23 -35.11 28.66 6.63
CA GLY A 23 -34.95 28.97 8.06
C GLY A 23 -34.40 27.81 8.90
N MET A 24 -34.04 26.68 8.31
CA MET A 24 -33.46 25.57 9.01
C MET A 24 -32.03 25.91 9.48
N GLU A 25 -31.80 25.86 10.79
CA GLU A 25 -30.47 26.02 11.39
C GLU A 25 -29.85 24.64 11.68
N ILE A 26 -28.76 24.32 10.97
CA ILE A 26 -28.08 23.03 11.07
C ILE A 26 -26.77 23.18 11.85
N ILE A 27 -26.59 22.36 12.88
CA ILE A 27 -25.37 22.22 13.64
C ILE A 27 -24.66 20.95 13.17
N THR A 28 -23.45 21.09 12.66
CA THR A 28 -22.67 19.98 12.12
C THR A 28 -21.63 19.43 13.09
N GLU A 29 -21.40 20.14 14.19
CA GLU A 29 -20.40 19.77 15.19
C GLU A 29 -20.91 20.09 16.59
N SER A 30 -21.04 19.07 17.42
CA SER A 30 -21.34 19.14 18.85
C SER A 30 -20.85 17.85 19.53
N ASP A 31 -20.71 17.86 20.84
CA ASP A 31 -20.33 16.65 21.60
C ASP A 31 -21.30 15.50 21.38
N ARG A 32 -22.57 15.80 21.18
CA ARG A 32 -23.60 14.80 20.91
C ARG A 32 -23.44 14.20 19.52
N ILE A 33 -23.19 15.02 18.51
CA ILE A 33 -22.91 14.57 17.14
C ILE A 33 -21.65 13.73 17.12
N ASN A 34 -20.58 14.21 17.76
CA ASN A 34 -19.30 13.53 17.79
C ASN A 34 -19.39 12.17 18.48
N ARG A 35 -20.10 12.07 19.59
CA ARG A 35 -20.38 10.79 20.25
C ARG A 35 -21.17 9.83 19.35
N ALA A 36 -22.20 10.32 18.67
CA ALA A 36 -23.01 9.48 17.77
C ALA A 36 -22.21 8.99 16.55
N ARG A 37 -21.36 9.85 15.96
CA ARG A 37 -20.48 9.47 14.86
C ARG A 37 -19.43 8.46 15.29
N ARG A 38 -18.81 8.69 16.47
CA ARG A 38 -17.84 7.79 17.05
C ARG A 38 -18.45 6.43 17.32
N PHE A 39 -19.60 6.37 17.96
CA PHE A 39 -20.32 5.13 18.22
C PHE A 39 -20.64 4.36 16.92
N SER A 40 -21.14 5.06 15.89
CA SER A 40 -21.40 4.43 14.59
C SER A 40 -20.15 3.86 13.96
N LEU A 41 -19.01 4.56 14.08
CA LEU A 41 -17.72 4.08 13.56
C LEU A 41 -17.20 2.89 14.37
N GLU A 42 -17.31 2.93 15.69
CA GLU A 42 -16.93 1.83 16.57
C GLU A 42 -17.73 0.55 16.27
N MET A 43 -19.04 0.68 16.00
CA MET A 43 -19.89 -0.44 15.59
C MET A 43 -19.47 -1.02 14.23
N LEU A 44 -19.17 -0.17 13.24
CA LEU A 44 -18.67 -0.62 11.95
C LEU A 44 -17.32 -1.33 12.06
N LEU A 45 -16.42 -0.80 12.90
CA LEU A 45 -15.09 -1.40 13.09
C LEU A 45 -15.14 -2.68 13.93
N SER A 46 -16.10 -2.82 14.86
CA SER A 46 -16.24 -4.04 15.69
C SER A 46 -16.69 -5.25 14.86
N ASP A 47 -17.43 -5.02 13.79
CA ASP A 47 -17.90 -6.07 12.85
C ASP A 47 -17.06 -6.13 11.56
N HIS A 48 -15.93 -5.44 11.54
CA HIS A 48 -15.08 -5.37 10.36
C HIS A 48 -14.24 -6.65 10.19
N THR A 49 -14.45 -7.36 9.09
CA THR A 49 -13.72 -8.58 8.70
C THR A 49 -12.84 -8.38 7.46
N GLY A 50 -12.33 -7.17 7.27
CA GLY A 50 -11.55 -6.80 6.08
C GLY A 50 -10.08 -7.21 6.13
N ASP A 51 -9.46 -7.32 4.97
CA ASP A 51 -8.02 -7.52 4.80
C ASP A 51 -7.30 -6.17 5.00
N CYS A 52 -7.06 -5.75 6.25
CA CYS A 52 -6.34 -4.51 6.57
C CYS A 52 -4.90 -4.50 6.05
N LYS A 53 -4.32 -5.68 5.84
CA LYS A 53 -3.08 -5.88 5.09
C LYS A 53 -3.39 -6.78 3.91
N ALA A 54 -2.95 -6.38 2.73
CA ALA A 54 -3.19 -7.14 1.52
C ALA A 54 -2.66 -8.57 1.63
N PRO A 55 -3.48 -9.61 1.36
CA PRO A 55 -3.06 -11.01 1.45
C PRO A 55 -1.85 -11.33 0.58
N CYS A 56 -1.69 -10.65 -0.56
CA CYS A 56 -0.51 -10.77 -1.41
C CYS A 56 0.77 -10.30 -0.72
N SER A 57 0.73 -9.21 0.04
CA SER A 57 1.88 -8.72 0.80
C SER A 57 2.21 -9.64 1.98
N LEU A 58 1.20 -10.19 2.65
CA LEU A 58 1.40 -11.17 3.74
C LEU A 58 1.97 -12.50 3.24
N ALA A 59 1.61 -12.93 2.03
CA ALA A 59 2.10 -14.16 1.42
C ALA A 59 3.53 -14.03 0.86
N CYS A 60 4.05 -12.81 0.70
CA CYS A 60 5.38 -12.59 0.16
C CYS A 60 6.46 -12.90 1.22
N PRO A 61 7.41 -13.85 0.96
CA PRO A 61 8.49 -14.14 1.92
C PRO A 61 9.40 -12.94 2.21
N ALA A 62 9.55 -12.01 1.24
CA ALA A 62 10.31 -10.77 1.41
C ALA A 62 9.52 -9.68 2.16
N GLY A 63 8.24 -9.91 2.44
CA GLY A 63 7.38 -8.93 3.11
C GLY A 63 7.21 -7.61 2.35
N ILE A 64 7.25 -7.68 1.00
CA ILE A 64 7.11 -6.48 0.16
C ILE A 64 5.66 -5.99 0.13
N ASP A 65 5.47 -4.70 0.01
CA ASP A 65 4.17 -4.11 -0.26
C ASP A 65 3.76 -4.32 -1.72
N CYS A 66 3.17 -5.52 -1.99
CA CYS A 66 2.71 -5.88 -3.33
C CYS A 66 1.60 -4.94 -3.82
N GLN A 67 0.67 -4.56 -2.96
CA GLN A 67 -0.43 -3.68 -3.30
C GLN A 67 0.08 -2.28 -3.65
N GLY A 68 1.02 -1.76 -2.86
CA GLY A 68 1.57 -0.43 -3.06
C GLY A 68 2.27 -0.30 -4.41
N TYR A 69 3.22 -1.19 -4.74
CA TYR A 69 3.92 -1.05 -6.02
C TYR A 69 3.03 -1.36 -7.24
N VAL A 70 2.07 -2.28 -7.14
CA VAL A 70 1.10 -2.53 -8.23
C VAL A 70 0.24 -1.30 -8.49
N GLY A 71 -0.25 -0.65 -7.42
CA GLY A 71 -1.00 0.60 -7.53
C GLY A 71 -0.19 1.74 -8.13
N LEU A 72 1.08 1.86 -7.76
CA LEU A 72 1.99 2.87 -8.33
C LEU A 72 2.23 2.63 -9.82
N ILE A 73 2.43 1.38 -10.25
CA ILE A 73 2.57 1.05 -11.68
C ILE A 73 1.29 1.39 -12.45
N ALA A 74 0.13 1.06 -11.90
CA ALA A 74 -1.16 1.37 -12.51
C ALA A 74 -1.38 2.88 -12.73
N ASN A 75 -0.78 3.70 -11.87
CA ASN A 75 -0.82 5.17 -11.97
C ASN A 75 0.38 5.77 -12.72
N GLY A 76 1.19 4.95 -13.41
CA GLY A 76 2.35 5.40 -14.18
C GLY A 76 3.61 5.74 -13.36
N GLY A 77 3.57 5.52 -12.03
CA GLY A 77 4.66 5.83 -11.09
C GLY A 77 5.72 4.73 -11.02
N ASN A 78 6.38 4.37 -12.13
CA ASN A 78 7.35 3.27 -12.16
C ASN A 78 8.56 3.48 -11.24
N ALA A 79 9.09 4.70 -11.14
CA ALA A 79 10.22 5.00 -10.26
C ALA A 79 9.85 4.83 -8.78
N GLN A 80 8.67 5.31 -8.39
CA GLN A 80 8.15 5.13 -7.03
C GLN A 80 7.88 3.64 -6.74
N ALA A 81 7.35 2.89 -7.71
CA ALA A 81 7.15 1.45 -7.59
C ALA A 81 8.49 0.72 -7.34
N LEU A 82 9.55 1.12 -8.06
CA LEU A 82 10.89 0.57 -7.84
C LEU A 82 11.48 0.92 -6.48
N SER A 83 11.23 2.10 -5.97
CA SER A 83 11.62 2.47 -4.60
C SER A 83 11.03 1.51 -3.59
N VAL A 84 9.73 1.22 -3.70
CA VAL A 84 9.05 0.23 -2.85
C VAL A 84 9.64 -1.17 -3.04
N ILE A 85 9.88 -1.59 -4.30
CA ILE A 85 10.40 -2.92 -4.61
C ILE A 85 11.83 -3.08 -4.09
N LYS A 86 12.73 -2.17 -4.44
CA LYS A 86 14.16 -2.26 -4.08
C LYS A 86 14.40 -2.10 -2.57
N GLY A 87 13.45 -1.55 -1.82
CA GLY A 87 13.49 -1.55 -0.36
C GLY A 87 13.49 -2.96 0.26
N ARG A 88 12.99 -3.97 -0.45
CA ARG A 88 12.92 -5.38 0.01
C ARG A 88 13.48 -6.40 -0.97
N ILE A 89 13.58 -6.06 -2.25
CA ILE A 89 14.02 -6.95 -3.33
C ILE A 89 15.01 -6.16 -4.21
N PRO A 90 16.33 -6.33 -4.01
CA PRO A 90 17.35 -5.54 -4.72
C PRO A 90 17.51 -5.93 -6.19
N LEU A 91 17.05 -7.12 -6.59
CA LEU A 91 17.16 -7.67 -7.94
C LEU A 91 15.76 -7.90 -8.55
N PRO A 92 14.94 -6.85 -8.76
CA PRO A 92 13.54 -7.02 -9.14
C PRO A 92 13.36 -7.65 -10.54
N ALA A 93 14.23 -7.36 -11.50
CA ALA A 93 14.17 -7.94 -12.84
C ALA A 93 14.32 -9.46 -12.82
N SER A 94 15.34 -9.98 -12.11
CA SER A 94 15.58 -11.41 -11.98
C SER A 94 14.50 -12.08 -11.12
N ILE A 95 14.21 -11.52 -9.95
CA ILE A 95 13.21 -12.09 -9.04
C ILE A 95 11.80 -12.05 -9.65
N GLY A 96 11.48 -11.06 -10.48
CA GLY A 96 10.20 -11.03 -11.20
C GLY A 96 9.99 -12.24 -12.12
N ARG A 97 11.08 -12.85 -12.61
CA ARG A 97 11.07 -13.98 -13.56
C ARG A 97 11.19 -15.35 -12.89
N VAL A 98 11.87 -15.44 -11.74
CA VAL A 98 12.15 -16.74 -11.09
C VAL A 98 11.32 -16.98 -9.81
N CYS A 99 10.60 -15.98 -9.34
CA CYS A 99 9.78 -16.08 -8.12
C CYS A 99 8.62 -17.06 -8.34
N PRO A 100 8.33 -17.98 -7.39
CA PRO A 100 7.17 -18.86 -7.44
C PRO A 100 5.84 -18.14 -7.17
N HIS A 101 5.84 -16.83 -7.04
CA HIS A 101 4.72 -15.88 -6.87
C HIS A 101 3.59 -16.35 -5.92
N PRO A 102 3.89 -16.67 -4.65
CA PRO A 102 2.84 -17.06 -3.69
C PRO A 102 1.80 -15.96 -3.43
N CYS A 103 2.18 -14.70 -3.69
CA CYS A 103 1.28 -13.55 -3.63
C CYS A 103 0.09 -13.65 -4.59
N GLU A 104 0.29 -14.17 -5.80
CA GLU A 104 -0.76 -14.34 -6.80
C GLU A 104 -1.77 -15.40 -6.38
N LYS A 105 -1.31 -16.49 -5.74
CA LYS A 105 -2.19 -17.54 -5.18
C LYS A 105 -3.11 -17.02 -4.05
N LYS A 106 -2.74 -15.91 -3.41
CA LYS A 106 -3.52 -15.26 -2.34
C LYS A 106 -4.21 -13.97 -2.80
N CYS A 107 -4.14 -13.68 -4.10
CA CYS A 107 -4.76 -12.48 -4.66
C CYS A 107 -6.29 -12.57 -4.56
N ARG A 108 -6.92 -11.55 -3.94
CA ARG A 108 -8.39 -11.48 -3.82
C ARG A 108 -9.08 -11.32 -5.17
N ARG A 109 -8.38 -10.76 -6.17
CA ARG A 109 -8.91 -10.68 -7.53
C ARG A 109 -9.26 -12.06 -8.09
N GLY A 110 -8.47 -13.07 -7.76
CA GLY A 110 -8.70 -14.47 -8.13
C GLY A 110 -10.01 -15.09 -7.61
N LEU A 111 -10.75 -14.41 -6.71
CA LEU A 111 -12.08 -14.81 -6.27
C LEU A 111 -13.19 -14.39 -7.25
N VAL A 112 -12.91 -13.44 -8.12
CA VAL A 112 -13.88 -12.83 -9.06
C VAL A 112 -13.49 -13.15 -10.50
N GLU A 113 -12.19 -13.12 -10.79
CA GLU A 113 -11.61 -13.37 -12.12
C GLU A 113 -10.19 -13.95 -11.94
N GLU A 114 -9.23 -13.60 -12.80
CA GLU A 114 -7.85 -14.04 -12.66
C GLU A 114 -7.05 -13.18 -11.66
N PRO A 115 -6.08 -13.79 -10.93
CA PRO A 115 -5.17 -13.03 -10.08
C PRO A 115 -4.38 -11.99 -10.88
N ILE A 116 -4.04 -10.88 -10.23
CA ILE A 116 -3.11 -9.89 -10.80
C ILE A 116 -1.74 -10.55 -10.98
N SER A 117 -1.12 -10.35 -12.16
CA SER A 117 0.24 -10.83 -12.48
C SER A 117 1.32 -10.03 -11.73
N ILE A 118 1.36 -10.17 -10.41
CA ILE A 118 2.16 -9.36 -9.48
C ILE A 118 3.66 -9.52 -9.75
N ALA A 119 4.11 -10.74 -10.04
CA ALA A 119 5.52 -11.03 -10.36
C ALA A 119 5.93 -10.41 -11.71
N ALA A 120 5.08 -10.51 -12.73
CA ALA A 120 5.32 -9.91 -14.03
C ALA A 120 5.37 -8.37 -13.97
N LEU A 121 4.49 -7.75 -13.20
CA LEU A 121 4.50 -6.30 -12.98
C LEU A 121 5.79 -5.83 -12.29
N LYS A 122 6.33 -6.62 -11.37
CA LYS A 122 7.64 -6.34 -10.74
C LYS A 122 8.78 -6.38 -11.76
N ALA A 123 8.79 -7.40 -12.65
CA ALA A 123 9.76 -7.47 -13.75
C ALA A 123 9.59 -6.29 -14.70
N TYR A 124 8.36 -5.97 -15.09
CA TYR A 124 8.04 -4.84 -15.96
C TYR A 124 8.59 -3.52 -15.42
N ALA A 125 8.35 -3.20 -14.14
CA ALA A 125 8.86 -1.97 -13.55
C ALA A 125 10.40 -1.91 -13.61
N ALA A 126 11.07 -3.04 -13.37
CA ALA A 126 12.52 -3.13 -13.43
C ALA A 126 13.07 -3.02 -14.86
N ASP A 127 12.41 -3.63 -15.84
CA ASP A 127 12.81 -3.54 -17.25
C ASP A 127 12.67 -2.09 -17.75
N ARG A 128 11.58 -1.42 -17.42
CA ARG A 128 11.40 0.00 -17.74
C ARG A 128 12.45 0.91 -17.14
N ASP A 129 12.90 0.61 -15.93
CA ASP A 129 14.00 1.33 -15.30
C ASP A 129 15.33 1.12 -16.06
N LEU A 130 15.64 -0.13 -16.41
CA LEU A 130 16.84 -0.46 -17.17
C LEU A 130 16.85 0.16 -18.58
N GLU A 131 15.69 0.20 -19.25
CA GLU A 131 15.51 0.80 -20.57
C GLU A 131 15.54 2.33 -20.55
N SER A 132 15.24 2.96 -19.43
CA SER A 132 15.11 4.42 -19.32
C SER A 132 16.43 5.18 -19.48
N GLY A 133 17.56 4.50 -19.30
CA GLY A 133 18.88 5.11 -19.22
C GLY A 133 19.14 5.91 -17.94
N ASN A 134 18.12 6.07 -17.08
CA ASN A 134 18.22 6.75 -15.80
C ASN A 134 17.81 5.77 -14.68
N ILE A 135 18.70 4.83 -14.41
CA ILE A 135 18.46 3.73 -13.47
C ILE A 135 18.20 4.27 -12.05
N PHE A 136 17.12 3.80 -11.44
CA PHE A 136 16.79 4.15 -10.07
C PHE A 136 17.93 3.77 -9.10
N MET A 137 18.47 4.77 -8.43
CA MET A 137 19.45 4.62 -7.34
C MET A 137 18.77 4.95 -6.01
N PRO A 138 18.85 4.05 -5.01
CA PRO A 138 18.35 4.36 -3.68
C PRO A 138 19.19 5.46 -3.02
N GLU A 139 18.60 6.13 -2.05
CA GLU A 139 19.35 7.01 -1.16
C GLU A 139 20.38 6.20 -0.38
N VAL A 140 21.61 6.69 -0.33
CA VAL A 140 22.74 6.04 0.34
C VAL A 140 23.07 6.86 1.60
N ALA A 141 23.19 6.19 2.74
CA ALA A 141 23.58 6.83 3.98
C ALA A 141 25.04 7.32 3.93
N GLU A 142 25.41 8.21 4.83
CA GLU A 142 26.79 8.66 4.97
C GLU A 142 27.74 7.51 5.25
N SER A 143 28.93 7.53 4.65
CA SER A 143 29.93 6.47 4.79
C SER A 143 30.35 6.32 6.26
N THR A 144 30.24 5.11 6.78
CA THR A 144 30.74 4.76 8.13
C THR A 144 32.24 4.53 8.17
N GLY A 145 32.95 4.55 7.03
CA GLY A 145 34.37 4.19 6.92
C GLY A 145 34.67 2.71 7.12
N LYS A 146 33.69 1.87 7.45
CA LYS A 146 33.86 0.43 7.65
C LYS A 146 33.98 -0.29 6.30
N LYS A 147 34.90 -1.26 6.23
CA LYS A 147 35.10 -2.09 5.03
C LYS A 147 34.54 -3.49 5.30
N VAL A 148 33.66 -3.97 4.39
CA VAL A 148 33.07 -5.31 4.46
C VAL A 148 33.42 -6.07 3.19
N ALA A 149 33.96 -7.27 3.32
CA ALA A 149 34.22 -8.19 2.23
C ALA A 149 33.07 -9.19 2.13
N ILE A 150 32.56 -9.41 0.91
CA ILE A 150 31.53 -10.41 0.64
C ILE A 150 32.11 -11.45 -0.30
N ILE A 151 32.10 -12.70 0.15
CA ILE A 151 32.60 -13.84 -0.61
C ILE A 151 31.39 -14.51 -1.29
N GLY A 152 31.38 -14.48 -2.62
CA GLY A 152 30.32 -15.05 -3.45
C GLY A 152 29.46 -14.00 -4.18
N GLY A 153 29.41 -14.11 -5.52
CA GLY A 153 28.67 -13.21 -6.41
C GLY A 153 27.26 -13.73 -6.77
N GLY A 154 26.71 -14.67 -6.01
CA GLY A 154 25.34 -15.14 -6.17
C GLY A 154 24.30 -14.15 -5.65
N PRO A 155 22.98 -14.43 -5.81
CA PRO A 155 21.90 -13.53 -5.41
C PRO A 155 21.98 -13.09 -3.94
N GLY A 156 22.39 -13.99 -3.06
CA GLY A 156 22.59 -13.69 -1.63
C GLY A 156 23.71 -12.69 -1.38
N GLY A 157 24.89 -12.91 -2.00
CA GLY A 157 26.03 -12.00 -1.88
C GLY A 157 25.76 -10.63 -2.48
N ILE A 158 25.16 -10.57 -3.67
CA ILE A 158 24.76 -9.30 -4.31
C ILE A 158 23.72 -8.56 -3.46
N SER A 159 22.74 -9.27 -2.89
CA SER A 159 21.75 -8.66 -2.00
C SER A 159 22.38 -8.11 -0.74
N ALA A 160 23.32 -8.84 -0.12
CA ALA A 160 24.06 -8.38 1.04
C ALA A 160 24.90 -7.13 0.70
N ALA A 161 25.58 -7.13 -0.45
CA ALA A 161 26.36 -5.98 -0.93
C ALA A 161 25.46 -4.75 -1.11
N TYR A 162 24.32 -4.93 -1.76
CA TYR A 162 23.36 -3.85 -1.99
C TYR A 162 22.91 -3.21 -0.67
N TYR A 163 22.42 -4.01 0.29
CA TYR A 163 21.93 -3.46 1.55
C TYR A 163 23.01 -2.89 2.46
N LEU A 164 24.23 -3.42 2.39
CA LEU A 164 25.35 -2.84 3.13
C LEU A 164 25.82 -1.53 2.49
N ALA A 165 25.75 -1.41 1.15
CA ALA A 165 26.17 -0.20 0.46
C ALA A 165 25.23 1.00 0.67
N ILE A 166 23.94 0.75 0.91
CA ILE A 166 22.95 1.82 1.13
C ILE A 166 22.79 2.21 2.62
N LYS A 167 23.43 1.49 3.54
CA LYS A 167 23.38 1.74 4.99
C LYS A 167 24.66 2.38 5.53
#